data_fc840d68f52f35c355705fe24ceb9356
#
_entry.id   fc840d68f52f35c355705fe24ceb9356
#
_cell.length_a   1.000
_cell.length_b   1.000
_cell.length_c   1.000
_cell.angle_alpha   90.00
_cell.angle_beta   90.00
_cell.angle_gamma   90.00
#
_symmetry.space_group_name_H-M   'P 1'
#
loop_
_entity.id
_entity.type
_entity.pdbx_description
1 polymer ?
#
loop_
_entity_poly.entity_id
_entity_poly.type
_entity_poly.pdbx_seq_one_letter_code
_entity_poly.pdbx_strand_id
1 'polypeptide(L)'
;NSEVKTYLLDCPEGFTWEEGSHTHFALKGFNAGDKPNKSLVRHMSISTLPNENAIGITTRIREQCSEFKAILRNLEAGDEVALFKTHSNVPLKREDKNVYLLSSGVGLATFRPLVLEYFERADNVNQMHSLNIDSSKAFLFTDIFNTAPEKKFTAQFVDNRKDYYEEVEKLAADKDGIFYVVGSDEFLVDNIEVLRKQGIKP
;
A
#
# COMPACT_ATOMS: atom_id res chain seq x y z
N ASN A 1 -15.74 15.11 4.71
CA ASN A 1 -14.34 15.47 4.67
C ASN A 1 -13.47 14.28 5.06
N SER A 2 -12.41 14.03 4.34
CA SER A 2 -11.39 13.03 4.68
C SER A 2 -10.01 13.62 4.42
N GLU A 3 -9.05 13.23 5.23
CA GLU A 3 -7.67 13.66 5.16
C GLU A 3 -6.77 12.44 5.03
N VAL A 4 -5.75 12.51 4.20
CA VAL A 4 -4.68 11.50 4.17
C VAL A 4 -3.47 12.08 4.90
N LYS A 5 -2.94 11.32 5.84
CA LYS A 5 -1.73 11.64 6.60
C LYS A 5 -0.69 10.55 6.44
N THR A 6 0.56 10.97 6.35
CA THR A 6 1.71 10.09 6.51
C THR A 6 2.38 10.42 7.84
N TYR A 7 2.45 9.43 8.71
CA TYR A 7 3.21 9.50 9.96
C TYR A 7 4.60 8.97 9.68
N LEU A 8 5.60 9.79 9.94
CA LEU A 8 7.00 9.39 9.87
C LEU A 8 7.48 9.10 11.29
N LEU A 9 7.87 7.86 11.53
CA LEU A 9 8.36 7.41 12.82
C LEU A 9 9.88 7.27 12.74
N ASP A 10 10.55 7.58 13.83
CA ASP A 10 11.99 7.31 13.98
C ASP A 10 12.24 5.81 13.81
N CYS A 11 13.29 5.48 13.06
CA CYS A 11 13.70 4.10 12.86
C CYS A 11 14.65 3.68 13.98
N PRO A 12 14.27 2.71 14.85
CA PRO A 12 15.17 2.21 15.87
C PRO A 12 16.42 1.57 15.25
N GLU A 13 17.54 1.64 15.95
CA GLU A 13 18.77 0.99 15.52
C GLU A 13 18.55 -0.52 15.28
N GLY A 14 19.01 -0.99 14.12
CA GLY A 14 18.88 -2.40 13.72
C GLY A 14 17.47 -2.82 13.24
N PHE A 15 16.48 -1.93 13.25
CA PHE A 15 15.18 -2.22 12.66
C PHE A 15 15.24 -2.08 11.15
N THR A 16 14.77 -3.11 10.44
CA THR A 16 14.69 -3.12 8.98
C THR A 16 13.41 -3.81 8.52
N TRP A 17 13.03 -3.59 7.29
CA TRP A 17 11.86 -4.21 6.66
C TRP A 17 12.07 -4.30 5.14
N GLU A 18 11.27 -5.12 4.51
CA GLU A 18 11.24 -5.28 3.04
C GLU A 18 10.06 -4.48 2.45
N GLU A 19 10.12 -4.23 1.16
CA GLU A 19 8.98 -3.68 0.42
C GLU A 19 7.73 -4.55 0.59
N GLY A 20 6.55 -3.92 0.61
CA GLY A 20 5.28 -4.61 0.85
C GLY A 20 5.06 -5.07 2.29
N SER A 21 5.89 -4.61 3.22
CA SER A 21 5.73 -4.91 4.65
C SER A 21 4.52 -4.22 5.24
N HIS A 22 3.88 -4.94 6.17
CA HIS A 22 2.93 -4.38 7.12
C HIS A 22 3.38 -4.68 8.55
N THR A 23 2.78 -3.97 9.49
CA THR A 23 3.07 -4.08 10.92
C THR A 23 1.79 -3.96 11.72
N HIS A 24 1.78 -4.52 12.92
CA HIS A 24 0.81 -4.14 13.94
C HIS A 24 1.25 -2.80 14.52
N PHE A 25 0.48 -1.77 14.23
CA PHE A 25 0.67 -0.43 14.79
C PHE A 25 -0.21 -0.29 16.02
N ALA A 26 0.40 -0.03 17.18
CA ALA A 26 -0.28 0.09 18.45
C ALA A 26 -0.08 1.47 19.07
N LEU A 27 -1.19 2.08 19.49
CA LEU A 27 -1.22 3.35 20.19
C LEU A 27 -0.90 3.15 21.67
N LYS A 28 -0.42 4.22 22.34
CA LYS A 28 -0.12 4.22 23.76
C LYS A 28 -1.32 3.71 24.58
N GLY A 29 -1.02 2.89 25.58
CA GLY A 29 -2.05 2.29 26.44
C GLY A 29 -2.58 0.93 25.93
N PHE A 30 -2.17 0.45 24.75
CA PHE A 30 -2.63 -0.84 24.23
C PHE A 30 -2.32 -2.03 25.18
N ASN A 31 -1.28 -1.91 25.99
CA ASN A 31 -0.80 -2.92 26.93
C ASN A 31 -0.90 -2.46 28.41
N ALA A 32 -1.75 -1.50 28.72
CA ALA A 32 -1.89 -0.96 30.09
C ALA A 32 -2.65 -1.88 31.06
N GLY A 33 -3.39 -2.86 30.56
CA GLY A 33 -4.17 -3.82 31.35
C GLY A 33 -3.60 -5.25 31.30
N ASP A 34 -4.28 -6.20 31.97
CA ASP A 34 -3.91 -7.61 31.99
C ASP A 34 -3.92 -8.26 30.58
N LYS A 35 -4.68 -7.71 29.66
CA LYS A 35 -4.75 -8.14 28.26
C LYS A 35 -4.58 -6.94 27.32
N PRO A 36 -3.93 -7.16 26.16
CA PRO A 36 -3.78 -6.10 25.17
C PRO A 36 -5.14 -5.57 24.69
N ASN A 37 -5.28 -4.24 24.66
CA ASN A 37 -6.47 -3.59 24.12
C ASN A 37 -6.40 -3.58 22.60
N LYS A 38 -7.10 -4.50 21.96
CA LYS A 38 -7.12 -4.66 20.50
C LYS A 38 -7.74 -3.45 19.76
N SER A 39 -8.56 -2.63 20.44
CA SER A 39 -9.11 -1.41 19.81
C SER A 39 -8.03 -0.39 19.47
N LEU A 40 -6.90 -0.42 20.19
CA LEU A 40 -5.74 0.45 19.99
C LEU A 40 -4.67 -0.15 19.06
N VAL A 41 -4.95 -1.24 18.38
CA VAL A 41 -4.02 -1.90 17.45
C VAL A 41 -4.65 -2.04 16.08
N ARG A 42 -3.89 -1.72 15.02
CA ARG A 42 -4.29 -1.92 13.62
C ARG A 42 -3.14 -2.47 12.80
N HIS A 43 -3.49 -3.27 11.80
CA HIS A 43 -2.56 -3.66 10.75
C HIS A 43 -2.40 -2.49 9.80
N MET A 44 -1.19 -2.06 9.56
CA MET A 44 -0.89 -0.93 8.69
C MET A 44 0.32 -1.25 7.81
N SER A 45 0.22 -0.89 6.53
CA SER A 45 1.33 -1.02 5.60
C SER A 45 2.40 0.04 5.89
N ILE A 46 3.66 -0.35 5.75
CA ILE A 46 4.78 0.58 5.77
C ILE A 46 4.95 1.12 4.35
N SER A 47 4.84 2.44 4.20
CA SER A 47 4.86 3.12 2.90
C SER A 47 6.24 3.64 2.49
N THR A 48 7.27 3.35 3.26
CA THR A 48 8.66 3.72 3.02
C THR A 48 9.57 2.50 2.87
N LEU A 49 10.77 2.71 2.35
CA LEU A 49 11.88 1.75 2.38
C LEU A 49 12.87 2.11 3.49
N PRO A 50 13.68 1.14 3.98
CA PRO A 50 14.68 1.39 5.03
C PRO A 50 15.69 2.50 4.70
N ASN A 51 16.07 2.65 3.44
CA ASN A 51 17.00 3.69 2.97
C ASN A 51 16.43 5.12 3.04
N GLU A 52 15.12 5.27 3.28
CA GLU A 52 14.49 6.57 3.56
C GLU A 52 14.68 7.00 5.04
N ASN A 53 15.29 6.17 5.88
CA ASN A 53 15.63 6.43 7.30
C ASN A 53 14.40 6.77 8.19
N ALA A 54 13.20 6.46 7.78
CA ALA A 54 11.98 6.67 8.55
C ALA A 54 10.95 5.57 8.23
N ILE A 55 10.18 5.16 9.22
CA ILE A 55 9.06 4.25 9.04
C ILE A 55 7.83 5.07 8.72
N GLY A 56 7.39 5.04 7.46
CA GLY A 56 6.21 5.79 7.00
C GLY A 56 4.93 4.97 7.11
N ILE A 57 3.91 5.53 7.75
CA ILE A 57 2.57 4.96 7.81
C ILE A 57 1.60 5.95 7.19
N THR A 58 1.07 5.60 6.02
CA THR A 58 0.13 6.46 5.29
C THR A 58 -1.29 5.93 5.44
N THR A 59 -2.20 6.79 5.87
CA THR A 59 -3.58 6.37 6.13
C THR A 59 -4.57 7.50 5.89
N ARG A 60 -5.81 7.13 5.52
CA ARG A 60 -6.93 8.05 5.39
C ARG A 60 -7.70 8.15 6.71
N ILE A 61 -7.94 9.36 7.16
CA ILE A 61 -8.74 9.65 8.34
C ILE A 61 -9.98 10.42 7.89
N ARG A 62 -11.16 9.86 8.14
CA ARG A 62 -12.45 10.50 7.86
C ARG A 62 -12.88 11.30 9.07
N GLU A 63 -13.76 12.27 8.88
CA GLU A 63 -14.36 13.06 9.97
C GLU A 63 -15.03 12.14 11.00
N GLN A 64 -15.89 11.25 10.53
CA GLN A 64 -16.40 10.13 11.32
C GLN A 64 -15.47 8.94 11.18
N CYS A 65 -14.78 8.59 12.24
CA CYS A 65 -13.79 7.52 12.26
C CYS A 65 -13.81 6.74 13.59
N SER A 66 -13.11 5.61 13.61
CA SER A 66 -12.96 4.81 14.83
C SER A 66 -12.16 5.57 15.90
N GLU A 67 -12.29 5.15 17.16
CA GLU A 67 -11.49 5.65 18.27
C GLU A 67 -9.98 5.64 17.96
N PHE A 68 -9.49 4.53 17.40
CA PHE A 68 -8.11 4.41 16.94
C PHE A 68 -7.70 5.55 16.00
N LYS A 69 -8.52 5.84 15.00
CA LYS A 69 -8.26 6.91 14.03
C LYS A 69 -8.39 8.30 14.63
N ALA A 70 -9.27 8.47 15.61
CA ALA A 70 -9.42 9.74 16.34
C ALA A 70 -8.17 10.03 17.20
N ILE A 71 -7.64 9.02 17.89
CA ILE A 71 -6.38 9.15 18.64
C ILE A 71 -5.22 9.38 17.67
N LEU A 72 -5.13 8.59 16.60
CA LEU A 72 -4.08 8.70 15.59
C LEU A 72 -4.04 10.11 14.97
N ARG A 73 -5.20 10.73 14.72
CA ARG A 73 -5.29 12.11 14.19
C ARG A 73 -4.57 13.13 15.07
N ASN A 74 -4.59 12.93 16.37
CA ASN A 74 -4.08 13.84 17.36
C ASN A 74 -2.66 13.52 17.84
N LEU A 75 -1.99 12.54 17.21
CA LEU A 75 -0.57 12.28 17.51
C LEU A 75 0.28 13.47 17.08
N GLU A 76 1.21 13.82 17.94
CA GLU A 76 2.18 14.90 17.76
C GLU A 76 3.61 14.34 17.72
N ALA A 77 4.55 15.14 17.23
CA ALA A 77 5.96 14.78 17.26
C ALA A 77 6.43 14.55 18.71
N GLY A 78 7.08 13.41 18.94
CA GLY A 78 7.51 12.97 20.26
C GLY A 78 6.55 11.98 20.94
N ASP A 79 5.35 11.76 20.38
CA ASP A 79 4.48 10.70 20.87
C ASP A 79 5.05 9.32 20.54
N GLU A 80 4.84 8.38 21.44
CA GLU A 80 5.33 7.01 21.31
C GLU A 80 4.25 6.08 20.77
N VAL A 81 4.64 5.21 19.85
CA VAL A 81 3.83 4.12 19.31
C VAL A 81 4.63 2.81 19.34
N ALA A 82 3.97 1.69 19.26
CA ALA A 82 4.64 0.40 19.18
C ALA A 82 4.36 -0.26 17.82
N LEU A 83 5.42 -0.83 17.23
CA LEU A 83 5.34 -1.66 16.03
C LEU A 83 5.80 -3.07 16.37
N PHE A 84 5.04 -4.08 15.92
CA PHE A 84 5.39 -5.49 16.15
C PHE A 84 4.82 -6.38 15.05
N LYS A 85 5.36 -7.60 14.94
CA LYS A 85 4.99 -8.57 13.90
C LYS A 85 5.11 -7.98 12.49
N THR A 86 6.17 -7.24 12.25
CA THR A 86 6.46 -6.63 10.95
C THR A 86 6.96 -7.71 9.99
N HIS A 87 6.32 -7.83 8.83
CA HIS A 87 6.73 -8.72 7.75
C HIS A 87 6.12 -8.30 6.41
N SER A 88 6.72 -8.71 5.30
CA SER A 88 6.19 -8.43 3.98
C SER A 88 5.17 -9.50 3.57
N ASN A 89 3.97 -9.07 3.20
CA ASN A 89 2.93 -9.92 2.62
C ASN A 89 2.92 -9.88 1.10
N VAL A 90 3.47 -8.81 0.53
CA VAL A 90 3.46 -8.55 -0.91
C VAL A 90 4.85 -8.14 -1.40
N PRO A 91 5.90 -8.96 -1.15
CA PRO A 91 7.23 -8.67 -1.64
C PRO A 91 7.23 -8.64 -3.17
N LEU A 92 8.11 -7.83 -3.77
CA LEU A 92 8.23 -7.74 -5.22
C LEU A 92 8.77 -9.07 -5.78
N LYS A 93 7.92 -9.81 -6.50
CA LYS A 93 8.31 -11.04 -7.19
C LYS A 93 9.15 -10.70 -8.41
N ARG A 94 10.29 -11.38 -8.53
CA ARG A 94 11.27 -11.21 -9.60
C ARG A 94 11.39 -12.51 -10.41
N GLU A 95 10.43 -12.70 -11.31
CA GLU A 95 10.23 -13.95 -12.06
C GLU A 95 10.32 -13.74 -13.58
N ASP A 96 10.99 -12.67 -14.04
CA ASP A 96 11.08 -12.28 -15.45
C ASP A 96 9.70 -12.07 -16.11
N LYS A 97 8.75 -11.52 -15.35
CA LYS A 97 7.37 -11.27 -15.76
C LYS A 97 7.01 -9.79 -15.64
N ASN A 98 5.89 -9.43 -16.25
CA ASN A 98 5.27 -8.14 -16.02
C ASN A 98 4.58 -8.14 -14.65
N VAL A 99 4.63 -7.01 -13.96
CA VAL A 99 4.01 -6.80 -12.64
C VAL A 99 2.93 -5.74 -12.74
N TYR A 100 1.75 -6.08 -12.25
CA TYR A 100 0.57 -5.21 -12.24
C TYR A 100 0.14 -4.93 -10.79
N LEU A 101 0.12 -3.66 -10.41
CA LEU A 101 -0.21 -3.18 -9.07
C LEU A 101 -1.61 -2.55 -9.09
N LEU A 102 -2.61 -3.27 -8.61
CA LEU A 102 -4.01 -2.86 -8.62
C LEU A 102 -4.41 -2.37 -7.22
N SER A 103 -4.78 -1.11 -7.06
CA SER A 103 -5.08 -0.54 -5.75
C SER A 103 -6.29 0.40 -5.74
N SER A 104 -6.88 0.53 -4.55
CA SER A 104 -7.97 1.46 -4.27
C SER A 104 -7.56 2.47 -3.20
N GLY A 105 -7.71 3.76 -3.52
CA GLY A 105 -7.48 4.85 -2.59
C GLY A 105 -6.10 4.79 -1.93
N VAL A 106 -6.08 4.83 -0.59
CA VAL A 106 -4.84 4.79 0.21
C VAL A 106 -4.10 3.44 0.16
N GLY A 107 -4.69 2.40 -0.43
CA GLY A 107 -4.00 1.13 -0.71
C GLY A 107 -2.75 1.31 -1.56
N LEU A 108 -2.65 2.38 -2.34
CA LEU A 108 -1.45 2.75 -3.09
C LEU A 108 -0.20 2.89 -2.20
N ALA A 109 -0.38 3.23 -0.93
CA ALA A 109 0.73 3.34 0.03
C ALA A 109 1.49 2.02 0.22
N THR A 110 0.83 0.87 0.06
CA THR A 110 1.46 -0.45 0.10
C THR A 110 2.38 -0.67 -1.11
N PHE A 111 2.02 -0.10 -2.25
CA PHE A 111 2.78 -0.26 -3.49
C PHE A 111 3.90 0.76 -3.68
N ARG A 112 3.87 1.87 -2.93
CA ARG A 112 4.93 2.88 -3.01
C ARG A 112 6.33 2.28 -2.82
N PRO A 113 6.61 1.48 -1.77
CA PRO A 113 7.93 0.87 -1.62
C PRO A 113 8.27 -0.17 -2.71
N LEU A 114 7.29 -0.90 -3.27
CA LEU A 114 7.54 -1.79 -4.41
C LEU A 114 8.02 -1.02 -5.65
N VAL A 115 7.39 0.13 -5.91
CA VAL A 115 7.76 0.99 -7.06
C VAL A 115 9.14 1.59 -6.85
N LEU A 116 9.47 2.07 -5.65
CA LEU A 116 10.79 2.60 -5.33
C LEU A 116 11.88 1.52 -5.45
N GLU A 117 11.62 0.32 -4.92
CA GLU A 117 12.53 -0.83 -5.06
C GLU A 117 12.74 -1.22 -6.53
N TYR A 118 11.68 -1.18 -7.35
CA TYR A 118 11.80 -1.39 -8.80
C TYR A 118 12.62 -0.28 -9.47
N PHE A 119 12.52 0.97 -9.03
CA PHE A 119 13.33 2.07 -9.58
C PHE A 119 14.80 1.93 -9.23
N GLU A 120 15.12 1.43 -8.05
CA GLU A 120 16.50 1.15 -7.67
C GLU A 120 17.05 -0.06 -8.41
N ARG A 121 16.28 -1.14 -8.47
CA ARG A 121 16.68 -2.40 -9.05
C ARG A 121 15.53 -3.06 -9.81
N ALA A 122 15.58 -3.01 -11.13
CA ALA A 122 14.56 -3.57 -12.01
C ALA A 122 14.81 -5.04 -12.45
N ASP A 123 15.83 -5.69 -11.89
CA ASP A 123 16.24 -7.04 -12.28
C ASP A 123 15.08 -8.03 -12.18
N ASN A 124 14.93 -8.86 -13.20
CA ASN A 124 13.92 -9.92 -13.31
C ASN A 124 12.47 -9.43 -13.16
N VAL A 125 12.22 -8.16 -13.48
CA VAL A 125 10.88 -7.58 -13.67
C VAL A 125 10.87 -6.94 -15.06
N ASN A 126 10.09 -7.49 -15.99
CA ASN A 126 10.11 -7.03 -17.38
C ASN A 126 9.54 -5.62 -17.54
N GLN A 127 8.42 -5.36 -16.89
CA GLN A 127 7.80 -4.05 -16.75
C GLN A 127 6.89 -4.03 -15.53
N MET A 128 6.59 -2.84 -15.03
CA MET A 128 5.66 -2.65 -13.93
C MET A 128 4.59 -1.61 -14.33
N HIS A 129 3.34 -1.94 -14.04
CA HIS A 129 2.21 -1.04 -14.25
C HIS A 129 1.40 -0.88 -12.96
N SER A 130 1.12 0.35 -12.57
CA SER A 130 0.28 0.68 -11.42
C SER A 130 -1.05 1.28 -11.88
N LEU A 131 -2.16 0.67 -11.47
CA LEU A 131 -3.51 1.18 -11.67
C LEU A 131 -4.16 1.46 -10.30
N ASN A 132 -4.48 2.73 -10.05
CA ASN A 132 -5.14 3.14 -8.81
C ASN A 132 -6.49 3.79 -9.09
N ILE A 133 -7.51 3.36 -8.33
CA ILE A 133 -8.82 4.01 -8.34
C ILE A 133 -9.03 4.80 -7.05
N ASP A 134 -9.39 6.09 -7.19
CA ASP A 134 -9.87 6.92 -6.07
C ASP A 134 -10.94 7.90 -6.54
N SER A 135 -12.19 7.66 -6.15
CA SER A 135 -13.33 8.50 -6.51
C SER A 135 -13.25 9.92 -5.97
N SER A 136 -12.42 10.17 -4.97
CA SER A 136 -12.18 11.52 -4.45
C SER A 136 -11.22 12.34 -5.31
N LYS A 137 -10.55 11.72 -6.28
CA LYS A 137 -9.48 12.30 -7.12
C LYS A 137 -8.26 12.80 -6.33
N ALA A 138 -8.17 12.48 -5.05
CA ALA A 138 -7.03 12.81 -4.21
C ALA A 138 -5.94 11.73 -4.33
N PHE A 139 -5.38 11.63 -5.54
CA PHE A 139 -4.36 10.64 -5.85
C PHE A 139 -3.07 10.93 -5.08
N LEU A 140 -2.49 9.85 -4.52
CA LEU A 140 -1.31 9.92 -3.66
C LEU A 140 -0.02 9.68 -4.46
N PHE A 141 1.09 10.22 -3.96
CA PHE A 141 2.44 9.93 -4.47
C PHE A 141 2.59 10.18 -5.98
N THR A 142 1.84 11.13 -6.53
CA THR A 142 1.88 11.44 -7.97
C THR A 142 3.25 11.90 -8.46
N ASP A 143 4.05 12.50 -7.58
CA ASP A 143 5.45 12.83 -7.80
C ASP A 143 6.31 11.60 -8.10
N ILE A 144 6.07 10.47 -7.43
CA ILE A 144 6.78 9.22 -7.66
C ILE A 144 6.19 8.48 -8.87
N PHE A 145 4.86 8.30 -8.89
CA PHE A 145 4.21 7.45 -9.89
C PHE A 145 4.19 8.07 -11.29
N ASN A 146 4.32 9.39 -11.43
CA ASN A 146 4.37 10.07 -12.72
C ASN A 146 5.80 10.33 -13.24
N THR A 147 6.83 10.02 -12.45
CA THR A 147 8.23 10.35 -12.81
C THR A 147 9.03 9.23 -13.44
N ALA A 148 8.44 8.17 -13.93
CA ALA A 148 9.17 7.02 -14.46
C ALA A 148 9.84 7.31 -15.84
N PRO A 149 11.07 7.79 -15.90
CA PRO A 149 11.60 8.29 -17.17
C PRO A 149 12.34 7.26 -18.01
N GLU A 150 12.93 6.24 -17.43
CA GLU A 150 13.83 5.34 -18.19
C GLU A 150 13.56 3.85 -17.98
N LYS A 151 12.76 3.50 -17.00
CA LYS A 151 12.37 2.11 -16.74
C LYS A 151 11.00 1.85 -17.32
N LYS A 152 10.72 0.61 -17.66
CA LYS A 152 9.42 0.20 -18.19
C LYS A 152 8.36 0.21 -17.08
N PHE A 153 8.10 1.39 -16.54
CA PHE A 153 7.07 1.67 -15.53
C PHE A 153 6.02 2.60 -16.11
N THR A 154 4.76 2.30 -15.83
CA THR A 154 3.63 3.16 -16.15
C THR A 154 2.67 3.23 -14.97
N ALA A 155 2.04 4.38 -14.78
CA ALA A 155 1.00 4.55 -13.78
C ALA A 155 -0.25 5.16 -14.39
N GLN A 156 -1.39 4.68 -13.94
CA GLN A 156 -2.70 5.17 -14.35
C GLN A 156 -3.57 5.40 -13.12
N PHE A 157 -4.23 6.56 -13.10
CA PHE A 157 -5.16 6.95 -12.05
C PHE A 157 -6.55 7.14 -12.64
N VAL A 158 -7.53 6.50 -12.05
CA VAL A 158 -8.93 6.59 -12.48
C VAL A 158 -9.84 6.94 -11.30
N ASP A 159 -10.98 7.55 -11.55
CA ASP A 159 -11.88 8.06 -10.52
C ASP A 159 -13.22 7.32 -10.45
N ASN A 160 -13.45 6.36 -11.34
CA ASN A 160 -14.70 5.59 -11.39
C ASN A 160 -14.46 4.10 -11.66
N ARG A 161 -15.41 3.28 -11.21
CA ARG A 161 -15.31 1.80 -11.27
C ARG A 161 -15.34 1.27 -12.71
N LYS A 162 -16.08 1.91 -13.61
CA LYS A 162 -16.22 1.45 -14.98
C LYS A 162 -14.86 1.48 -15.68
N ASP A 163 -14.24 2.65 -15.71
CA ASP A 163 -12.93 2.83 -16.35
C ASP A 163 -11.87 1.94 -15.68
N TYR A 164 -11.95 1.78 -14.35
CA TYR A 164 -11.03 0.92 -13.61
C TYR A 164 -11.11 -0.53 -14.11
N TYR A 165 -12.29 -1.13 -14.16
CA TYR A 165 -12.42 -2.54 -14.55
C TYR A 165 -12.19 -2.76 -16.06
N GLU A 166 -12.51 -1.79 -16.92
CA GLU A 166 -12.13 -1.83 -18.33
C GLU A 166 -10.60 -1.90 -18.48
N GLU A 167 -9.84 -1.16 -17.67
CA GLU A 167 -8.38 -1.24 -17.66
C GLU A 167 -7.88 -2.57 -17.06
N VAL A 168 -8.45 -3.06 -15.97
CA VAL A 168 -8.10 -4.37 -15.40
C VAL A 168 -8.26 -5.48 -16.43
N GLU A 169 -9.35 -5.47 -17.21
CA GLU A 169 -9.58 -6.46 -18.28
C GLU A 169 -8.51 -6.38 -19.38
N LYS A 170 -8.09 -5.17 -19.75
CA LYS A 170 -7.00 -4.98 -20.74
C LYS A 170 -5.67 -5.52 -20.21
N LEU A 171 -5.33 -5.21 -18.94
CA LEU A 171 -4.10 -5.72 -18.31
C LEU A 171 -4.12 -7.24 -18.17
N ALA A 172 -5.28 -7.82 -17.89
CA ALA A 172 -5.47 -9.27 -17.78
C ALA A 172 -5.37 -10.03 -19.12
N ALA A 173 -5.14 -9.35 -20.23
CA ALA A 173 -4.72 -9.99 -21.48
C ALA A 173 -3.35 -10.68 -21.34
N ASP A 174 -2.48 -10.17 -20.49
CA ASP A 174 -1.22 -10.80 -20.10
C ASP A 174 -1.46 -11.94 -19.10
N LYS A 175 -1.53 -13.17 -19.60
CA LYS A 175 -1.85 -14.36 -18.79
C LYS A 175 -0.71 -14.81 -17.87
N ASP A 176 0.51 -14.37 -18.15
CA ASP A 176 1.71 -14.69 -17.39
C ASP A 176 2.08 -13.58 -16.38
N GLY A 177 1.40 -12.45 -16.43
CA GLY A 177 1.62 -11.33 -15.54
C GLY A 177 1.37 -11.65 -14.07
N ILE A 178 2.09 -10.98 -13.18
CA ILE A 178 1.91 -11.06 -11.73
C ILE A 178 1.01 -9.89 -11.30
N PHE A 179 -0.13 -10.21 -10.72
CA PHE A 179 -1.11 -9.22 -10.26
C PHE A 179 -1.11 -9.11 -8.74
N TYR A 180 -0.82 -7.93 -8.22
CA TYR A 180 -0.99 -7.57 -6.83
C TYR A 180 -2.27 -6.75 -6.67
N VAL A 181 -3.08 -7.08 -5.68
CA VAL A 181 -4.33 -6.36 -5.41
C VAL A 181 -4.36 -5.90 -3.96
N VAL A 182 -4.55 -4.59 -3.73
CA VAL A 182 -4.61 -4.01 -2.38
C VAL A 182 -5.79 -3.03 -2.27
N GLY A 183 -6.67 -3.28 -1.32
CA GLY A 183 -7.85 -2.47 -1.05
C GLY A 183 -8.72 -3.05 0.04
N SER A 184 -10.01 -2.69 0.04
CA SER A 184 -11.01 -3.31 0.93
C SER A 184 -11.28 -4.77 0.52
N ASP A 185 -11.89 -5.54 1.42
CA ASP A 185 -12.27 -6.93 1.13
C ASP A 185 -13.17 -7.03 -0.12
N GLU A 186 -14.12 -6.11 -0.28
CA GLU A 186 -14.96 -6.03 -1.48
C GLU A 186 -14.11 -5.78 -2.73
N PHE A 187 -13.17 -4.84 -2.68
CA PHE A 187 -12.28 -4.55 -3.79
C PHE A 187 -11.41 -5.75 -4.16
N LEU A 188 -10.90 -6.48 -3.18
CA LEU A 188 -10.13 -7.72 -3.40
C LEU A 188 -10.98 -8.77 -4.11
N VAL A 189 -12.20 -9.04 -3.60
CA VAL A 189 -13.11 -10.04 -4.17
C VAL A 189 -13.45 -9.70 -5.61
N ASP A 190 -13.84 -8.46 -5.89
CA ASP A 190 -14.22 -8.02 -7.24
C ASP A 190 -13.05 -8.16 -8.24
N ASN A 191 -11.84 -7.75 -7.85
CA ASN A 191 -10.66 -7.88 -8.72
C ASN A 191 -10.31 -9.34 -8.98
N ILE A 192 -10.33 -10.19 -7.94
CA ILE A 192 -10.06 -11.62 -8.08
C ILE A 192 -11.08 -12.26 -9.03
N GLU A 193 -12.35 -11.87 -8.95
CA GLU A 193 -13.40 -12.39 -9.82
C GLU A 193 -13.15 -11.98 -11.29
N VAL A 194 -12.84 -10.70 -11.53
CA VAL A 194 -12.53 -10.21 -12.89
C VAL A 194 -11.31 -10.90 -13.45
N LEU A 195 -10.21 -10.97 -12.68
CA LEU A 195 -8.97 -11.62 -13.12
C LEU A 195 -9.19 -13.12 -13.45
N ARG A 196 -9.94 -13.83 -12.61
CA ARG A 196 -10.29 -15.24 -12.84
C ARG A 196 -11.14 -15.43 -14.10
N LYS A 197 -12.13 -14.58 -14.35
CA LYS A 197 -12.93 -14.60 -15.58
C LYS A 197 -12.08 -14.39 -16.81
N GLN A 198 -11.02 -13.61 -16.70
CA GLN A 198 -10.03 -13.41 -17.75
C GLN A 198 -8.98 -14.53 -17.84
N GLY A 199 -9.05 -15.55 -17.00
CA GLY A 199 -8.16 -16.72 -17.02
C GLY A 199 -6.83 -16.55 -16.29
N ILE A 200 -6.68 -15.50 -15.49
CA ILE A 200 -5.54 -15.35 -14.57
C ILE A 200 -5.68 -16.39 -13.45
N LYS A 201 -4.63 -17.14 -13.21
CA LYS A 201 -4.57 -18.14 -12.15
C LYS A 201 -4.10 -17.49 -10.84
N PRO A 202 -4.61 -17.97 -9.68
CA PRO A 202 -4.15 -17.49 -8.37
C PRO A 202 -2.71 -17.84 -8.09
#